data_35b3fde64bdd498464bd5e81ae7b812d
#
_entry.id   35b3fde64bdd498464bd5e81ae7b812d
#
_cell.length_a   1.000
_cell.length_b   1.000
_cell.length_c   1.000
_cell.angle_alpha   90.00
_cell.angle_beta   90.00
_cell.angle_gamma   90.00
#
_symmetry.space_group_name_H-M   'P 1'
#
loop_
_entity.id
_entity.type
_entity.pdbx_description
1 polymer ?
#
loop_
_entity_poly.entity_id
_entity_poly.type
_entity_poly.pdbx_seq_one_letter_code
_entity_poly.pdbx_strand_id
1 'polypeptide(L)'
;MASRIGRPPGTCGGITASSSPLPRSRTGWKRGEKRAEERITRDYLDAALADFSGYIAADELYDGPYCVLSIVDNRRFKRLLYEVLDHNPTEEDILRFFRRFQDALAARGLTLRGVTTDGSPMYPQAIVEVFGPVEHQLCQFHILAELTKAVIKAVAQVRRQLKGTLPRFGRGRPSRANRRLAARKKHTEQKIVDLFEHRHLFVQHHLTAAQQKTLRRITRGLPALRTLRQIMDEVYRLFDRRCRTDTALAKLARLRRRVSRFKGLRQTLGKLFSPNLEKALTFLDDSLLPATSNAVERGNRRHRKMQKTVYRVRTGPHISQRIAADMLRDAQAEGRFQTTLTLHLARAG
;
A
#
# COMPACT_ATOMS: atom_id res chain seq x y z
N MET A 1 -47.03 57.67 -9.31
CA MET A 1 -48.11 56.87 -9.95
C MET A 1 -47.52 55.56 -10.37
N ALA A 2 -47.78 54.48 -9.64
CA ALA A 2 -47.25 53.17 -9.83
C ALA A 2 -48.39 52.21 -10.17
N SER A 3 -48.32 51.54 -11.28
CA SER A 3 -49.29 50.49 -11.65
C SER A 3 -48.63 49.10 -11.46
N ARG A 4 -49.24 48.32 -10.58
CA ARG A 4 -49.00 46.91 -10.37
C ARG A 4 -49.59 46.10 -11.52
N ILE A 5 -48.81 45.21 -12.11
CA ILE A 5 -49.29 44.16 -13.04
C ILE A 5 -49.20 42.83 -12.29
N GLY A 6 -50.38 42.17 -12.12
CA GLY A 6 -50.48 40.88 -11.43
C GLY A 6 -50.03 39.72 -12.28
N ARG A 7 -49.45 38.70 -11.62
CA ARG A 7 -49.16 37.38 -12.20
C ARG A 7 -50.37 36.45 -12.08
N PRO A 8 -50.66 35.60 -13.05
CA PRO A 8 -51.68 34.57 -12.93
C PRO A 8 -51.14 33.34 -12.16
N PRO A 9 -51.98 32.54 -11.50
CA PRO A 9 -51.58 31.35 -10.75
C PRO A 9 -51.31 30.18 -11.70
N GLY A 10 -50.06 29.66 -11.66
CA GLY A 10 -49.71 28.44 -12.33
C GLY A 10 -50.13 27.21 -11.52
N THR A 11 -50.92 26.36 -12.12
CA THR A 11 -51.33 25.05 -11.62
C THR A 11 -50.11 24.10 -11.63
N CYS A 12 -49.53 23.80 -10.46
CA CYS A 12 -48.57 22.74 -10.29
C CYS A 12 -49.29 21.39 -10.19
N GLY A 13 -49.25 20.61 -11.27
CA GLY A 13 -49.58 19.17 -11.23
C GLY A 13 -48.61 18.41 -10.39
N GLY A 14 -49.06 17.94 -9.26
CA GLY A 14 -48.27 17.11 -8.34
C GLY A 14 -48.00 15.73 -8.95
N ILE A 15 -46.75 15.46 -9.30
CA ILE A 15 -46.28 14.08 -9.50
C ILE A 15 -45.92 13.56 -8.12
N THR A 16 -46.79 12.78 -7.53
CA THR A 16 -46.52 12.02 -6.31
C THR A 16 -45.57 10.85 -6.67
N ALA A 17 -44.29 11.11 -6.62
CA ALA A 17 -43.32 10.02 -6.55
C ALA A 17 -43.43 9.39 -5.16
N SER A 18 -44.03 8.19 -5.07
CA SER A 18 -44.03 7.40 -3.86
C SER A 18 -42.60 6.89 -3.61
N SER A 19 -41.77 7.69 -2.98
CA SER A 19 -40.54 7.24 -2.38
C SER A 19 -40.88 6.45 -1.12
N SER A 20 -40.93 5.12 -1.25
CA SER A 20 -40.92 4.27 -0.07
C SER A 20 -39.62 4.50 0.71
N PRO A 21 -39.66 4.91 1.97
CA PRO A 21 -38.47 5.11 2.74
C PRO A 21 -37.79 3.77 2.98
N LEU A 22 -36.57 3.63 2.46
CA LEU A 22 -35.71 2.51 2.83
C LEU A 22 -35.56 2.48 4.36
N PRO A 23 -35.70 1.30 5.00
CA PRO A 23 -35.68 1.22 6.45
C PRO A 23 -34.30 1.64 6.99
N ARG A 24 -34.24 2.83 7.58
CA ARG A 24 -33.08 3.37 8.31
C ARG A 24 -32.81 2.66 9.64
N SER A 25 -33.23 1.41 9.81
CA SER A 25 -33.04 0.69 11.07
C SER A 25 -31.70 -0.03 11.08
N ARG A 26 -30.91 0.15 12.13
CA ARG A 26 -29.72 -0.63 12.48
C ARG A 26 -29.95 -2.13 12.34
N THR A 27 -31.17 -2.60 12.52
CA THR A 27 -31.63 -3.98 12.38
C THR A 27 -31.71 -4.47 10.92
N GLY A 28 -32.04 -3.61 9.96
CA GLY A 28 -32.11 -3.99 8.54
C GLY A 28 -30.75 -4.29 7.93
N TRP A 29 -29.73 -3.50 8.29
CA TRP A 29 -28.35 -3.75 7.87
C TRP A 29 -27.81 -5.06 8.41
N LYS A 30 -28.01 -5.35 9.70
CA LYS A 30 -27.57 -6.61 10.34
C LYS A 30 -28.18 -7.85 9.69
N ARG A 31 -29.46 -7.83 9.28
CA ARG A 31 -30.11 -8.94 8.59
C ARG A 31 -29.50 -9.16 7.18
N GLY A 32 -29.20 -8.08 6.46
CA GLY A 32 -28.57 -8.17 5.14
C GLY A 32 -27.16 -8.74 5.19
N GLU A 33 -26.38 -8.33 6.17
CA GLU A 33 -24.99 -8.78 6.37
C GLU A 33 -24.93 -10.24 6.82
N LYS A 34 -25.82 -10.70 7.70
CA LYS A 34 -25.91 -12.11 8.10
C LYS A 34 -26.27 -13.01 6.90
N ARG A 35 -27.26 -12.60 6.10
CA ARG A 35 -27.61 -13.32 4.86
C ARG A 35 -26.47 -13.33 3.84
N ALA A 36 -25.60 -12.31 3.83
CA ALA A 36 -24.45 -12.27 2.96
C ALA A 36 -23.42 -13.34 3.35
N GLU A 37 -23.17 -13.53 4.65
CA GLU A 37 -22.25 -14.56 5.15
C GLU A 37 -22.72 -15.97 4.79
N GLU A 38 -24.03 -16.23 4.94
CA GLU A 38 -24.66 -17.49 4.53
C GLU A 38 -24.57 -17.75 3.01
N ARG A 39 -24.55 -16.69 2.19
CA ARG A 39 -24.42 -16.74 0.73
C ARG A 39 -22.97 -16.87 0.23
N ILE A 40 -21.97 -16.55 1.04
CA ILE A 40 -20.56 -16.83 0.75
C ILE A 40 -20.26 -18.29 1.09
N THR A 41 -21.01 -19.16 0.48
CA THR A 41 -20.88 -20.59 0.53
C THR A 41 -20.20 -21.08 -0.76
N ARG A 42 -20.40 -22.33 -1.07
CA ARG A 42 -19.89 -23.03 -2.24
C ARG A 42 -20.11 -22.26 -3.55
N ASP A 43 -21.32 -21.72 -3.75
CA ASP A 43 -21.75 -21.05 -4.98
C ASP A 43 -20.93 -19.77 -5.27
N TYR A 44 -20.59 -19.00 -4.23
CA TYR A 44 -19.73 -17.84 -4.39
C TYR A 44 -18.33 -18.23 -4.87
N LEU A 45 -17.74 -19.27 -4.25
CA LEU A 45 -16.41 -19.74 -4.63
C LEU A 45 -16.41 -20.31 -6.04
N ASP A 46 -17.44 -21.02 -6.45
CA ASP A 46 -17.59 -21.53 -7.81
C ASP A 46 -17.57 -20.40 -8.84
N ALA A 47 -18.37 -19.36 -8.59
CA ALA A 47 -18.42 -18.19 -9.46
C ALA A 47 -17.12 -17.35 -9.40
N ALA A 48 -16.48 -17.24 -8.23
CA ALA A 48 -15.26 -16.44 -8.06
C ALA A 48 -14.03 -17.14 -8.66
N LEU A 49 -14.01 -18.47 -8.66
CA LEU A 49 -12.92 -19.29 -9.19
C LEU A 49 -13.12 -19.71 -10.65
N ALA A 50 -14.28 -19.45 -11.25
CA ALA A 50 -14.55 -19.81 -12.65
C ALA A 50 -13.54 -19.22 -13.65
N ASP A 51 -13.02 -18.04 -13.37
CA ASP A 51 -12.00 -17.35 -14.17
C ASP A 51 -10.69 -17.13 -13.39
N PHE A 52 -10.36 -18.03 -12.45
CA PHE A 52 -9.19 -17.93 -11.59
C PHE A 52 -7.90 -17.79 -12.38
N SER A 53 -7.11 -16.79 -12.01
CA SER A 53 -5.87 -16.47 -12.75
C SER A 53 -4.69 -17.38 -12.44
N GLY A 54 -4.74 -18.16 -11.37
CA GLY A 54 -3.61 -18.92 -10.83
C GLY A 54 -2.70 -18.11 -9.90
N TYR A 55 -2.94 -16.80 -9.72
CA TYR A 55 -2.09 -15.92 -8.92
C TYR A 55 -2.88 -15.26 -7.81
N ILE A 56 -2.43 -15.42 -6.58
CA ILE A 56 -3.08 -14.82 -5.41
C ILE A 56 -2.21 -13.77 -4.73
N ALA A 57 -2.85 -12.88 -3.99
CA ALA A 57 -2.22 -12.10 -2.93
C ALA A 57 -2.82 -12.52 -1.59
N ALA A 58 -1.97 -12.72 -0.60
CA ALA A 58 -2.36 -12.97 0.79
C ALA A 58 -1.82 -11.86 1.68
N ASP A 59 -2.64 -11.44 2.66
CA ASP A 59 -2.30 -10.33 3.57
C ASP A 59 -3.13 -10.39 4.84
N GLU A 60 -2.63 -9.81 5.93
CA GLU A 60 -3.31 -9.62 7.19
C GLU A 60 -3.77 -8.17 7.36
N LEU A 61 -4.97 -8.00 7.85
CA LEU A 61 -5.52 -6.71 8.25
C LEU A 61 -5.80 -6.69 9.74
N TYR A 62 -5.03 -5.92 10.50
CA TYR A 62 -5.28 -5.72 11.92
C TYR A 62 -6.34 -4.65 12.16
N ASP A 63 -7.36 -4.97 12.96
CA ASP A 63 -8.48 -4.12 13.32
C ASP A 63 -8.83 -4.25 14.80
N GLY A 64 -8.11 -3.50 15.63
CA GLY A 64 -8.19 -3.61 17.10
C GLY A 64 -7.70 -4.97 17.58
N PRO A 65 -8.54 -5.74 18.32
CA PRO A 65 -8.16 -7.07 18.78
C PRO A 65 -8.29 -8.15 17.68
N TYR A 66 -8.87 -7.78 16.54
CA TYR A 66 -9.13 -8.73 15.45
C TYR A 66 -8.06 -8.65 14.37
N CYS A 67 -7.82 -9.80 13.73
CA CYS A 67 -7.05 -9.89 12.51
C CYS A 67 -7.91 -10.52 11.41
N VAL A 68 -7.87 -9.95 10.22
CA VAL A 68 -8.54 -10.48 9.04
C VAL A 68 -7.52 -11.02 8.07
N LEU A 69 -7.45 -12.33 7.92
CA LEU A 69 -6.71 -12.99 6.86
C LEU A 69 -7.51 -12.90 5.56
N SER A 70 -6.83 -12.63 4.47
CA SER A 70 -7.49 -12.50 3.15
C SER A 70 -6.66 -13.13 2.04
N ILE A 71 -7.31 -13.89 1.16
CA ILE A 71 -6.78 -14.32 -0.13
C ILE A 71 -7.58 -13.65 -1.24
N VAL A 72 -6.89 -13.03 -2.18
CA VAL A 72 -7.49 -12.31 -3.32
C VAL A 72 -6.85 -12.80 -4.61
N ASP A 73 -7.61 -13.05 -5.68
CA ASP A 73 -7.04 -13.20 -7.00
C ASP A 73 -6.31 -11.89 -7.38
N ASN A 74 -4.98 -11.96 -7.46
CA ASN A 74 -4.14 -10.76 -7.57
C ASN A 74 -4.21 -10.12 -8.97
N ARG A 75 -4.74 -10.82 -9.98
CA ARG A 75 -4.93 -10.29 -11.33
C ARG A 75 -6.36 -9.83 -11.58
N ARG A 76 -7.35 -10.55 -11.01
CA ARG A 76 -8.79 -10.24 -11.16
C ARG A 76 -9.32 -9.29 -10.10
N PHE A 77 -8.57 -9.09 -9.01
CA PHE A 77 -8.98 -8.27 -7.86
C PHE A 77 -10.22 -8.79 -7.13
N LYS A 78 -10.52 -10.08 -7.26
CA LYS A 78 -11.61 -10.76 -6.55
C LYS A 78 -11.11 -11.34 -5.24
N ARG A 79 -11.76 -11.03 -4.12
CA ARG A 79 -11.48 -11.70 -2.84
C ARG A 79 -12.07 -13.12 -2.92
N LEU A 80 -11.23 -14.11 -2.69
CA LEU A 80 -11.57 -15.52 -2.78
C LEU A 80 -11.94 -16.10 -1.42
N LEU A 81 -11.13 -15.79 -0.41
CA LEU A 81 -11.30 -16.31 0.93
C LEU A 81 -10.92 -15.24 1.97
N TYR A 82 -11.57 -15.31 3.13
CA TYR A 82 -11.19 -14.53 4.31
C TYR A 82 -11.46 -15.35 5.59
N GLU A 83 -10.78 -14.96 6.66
CA GLU A 83 -11.02 -15.46 8.02
C GLU A 83 -10.83 -14.33 9.01
N VAL A 84 -11.68 -14.24 10.02
CA VAL A 84 -11.58 -13.23 11.09
C VAL A 84 -11.14 -13.93 12.35
N LEU A 85 -9.95 -13.61 12.84
CA LEU A 85 -9.38 -14.08 14.08
C LEU A 85 -9.61 -13.05 15.19
N ASP A 86 -9.79 -13.50 16.41
CA ASP A 86 -9.90 -12.67 17.61
C ASP A 86 -8.55 -12.51 18.36
N HIS A 87 -7.47 -12.92 17.72
CA HIS A 87 -6.09 -12.86 18.19
C HIS A 87 -5.14 -12.53 17.03
N ASN A 88 -3.87 -12.30 17.37
CA ASN A 88 -2.83 -12.15 16.36
C ASN A 88 -2.60 -13.49 15.65
N PRO A 89 -2.48 -13.53 14.32
CA PRO A 89 -2.32 -14.76 13.56
C PRO A 89 -1.03 -15.48 13.96
N THR A 90 -1.11 -16.78 14.05
CA THR A 90 0.00 -17.72 14.24
C THR A 90 0.35 -18.40 12.92
N GLU A 91 1.48 -19.09 12.85
CA GLU A 91 1.82 -19.94 11.69
C GLU A 91 0.77 -21.03 11.44
N GLU A 92 0.20 -21.59 12.52
CA GLU A 92 -0.84 -22.60 12.44
C GLU A 92 -2.15 -22.05 11.84
N ASP A 93 -2.52 -20.81 12.16
CA ASP A 93 -3.68 -20.15 11.56
C ASP A 93 -3.47 -19.94 10.06
N ILE A 94 -2.26 -19.52 9.65
CA ILE A 94 -1.92 -19.36 8.23
C ILE A 94 -1.96 -20.71 7.49
N LEU A 95 -1.38 -21.75 8.10
CA LEU A 95 -1.41 -23.10 7.54
C LEU A 95 -2.86 -23.61 7.35
N ARG A 96 -3.69 -23.50 8.38
CA ARG A 96 -5.11 -23.88 8.33
C ARG A 96 -5.85 -23.09 7.25
N PHE A 97 -5.62 -21.80 7.17
CA PHE A 97 -6.25 -20.92 6.20
C PHE A 97 -5.84 -21.25 4.77
N PHE A 98 -4.56 -21.56 4.54
CA PHE A 98 -4.05 -21.97 3.22
C PHE A 98 -4.52 -23.36 2.82
N ARG A 99 -4.56 -24.35 3.75
CA ARG A 99 -5.12 -25.68 3.48
C ARG A 99 -6.57 -25.59 3.02
N ARG A 100 -7.39 -24.80 3.71
CA ARG A 100 -8.79 -24.57 3.30
C ARG A 100 -8.89 -23.98 1.89
N PHE A 101 -7.97 -23.12 1.49
CA PHE A 101 -7.93 -22.59 0.14
C PHE A 101 -7.46 -23.65 -0.88
N GLN A 102 -6.43 -24.41 -0.53
CA GLN A 102 -5.95 -25.53 -1.37
C GLN A 102 -7.03 -26.57 -1.63
N ASP A 103 -7.80 -26.94 -0.61
CA ASP A 103 -8.93 -27.87 -0.74
C ASP A 103 -10.00 -27.31 -1.71
N ALA A 104 -10.26 -26.00 -1.62
CA ALA A 104 -11.19 -25.34 -2.54
C ALA A 104 -10.72 -25.34 -3.99
N LEU A 105 -9.41 -25.20 -4.23
CA LEU A 105 -8.80 -25.32 -5.56
C LEU A 105 -8.83 -26.77 -6.07
N ALA A 106 -8.42 -27.72 -5.24
CA ALA A 106 -8.34 -29.13 -5.57
C ALA A 106 -9.73 -29.69 -5.95
N ALA A 107 -10.77 -29.32 -5.21
CA ALA A 107 -12.16 -29.70 -5.51
C ALA A 107 -12.65 -29.23 -6.89
N ARG A 108 -11.94 -28.29 -7.54
CA ARG A 108 -12.26 -27.72 -8.86
C ARG A 108 -11.21 -28.02 -9.93
N GLY A 109 -10.20 -28.84 -9.61
CA GLY A 109 -9.09 -29.13 -10.51
C GLY A 109 -8.23 -27.91 -10.85
N LEU A 110 -8.22 -26.88 -10.00
CA LEU A 110 -7.45 -25.66 -10.21
C LEU A 110 -6.10 -25.75 -9.53
N THR A 111 -5.08 -25.10 -10.14
CA THR A 111 -3.72 -25.07 -9.60
C THR A 111 -3.28 -23.64 -9.30
N LEU A 112 -2.55 -23.48 -8.20
CA LEU A 112 -1.90 -22.23 -7.86
C LEU A 112 -0.55 -22.14 -8.60
N ARG A 113 -0.26 -20.97 -9.19
CA ARG A 113 1.00 -20.69 -9.93
C ARG A 113 1.90 -19.76 -9.15
N GLY A 114 1.33 -18.83 -8.38
CA GLY A 114 2.14 -17.89 -7.62
C GLY A 114 1.38 -17.16 -6.54
N VAL A 115 2.12 -16.77 -5.51
CA VAL A 115 1.64 -16.07 -4.33
C VAL A 115 2.40 -14.77 -4.15
N THR A 116 1.69 -13.66 -3.90
CA THR A 116 2.30 -12.38 -3.53
C THR A 116 1.94 -12.03 -2.09
N THR A 117 2.96 -11.78 -1.23
CA THR A 117 2.76 -11.38 0.18
C THR A 117 3.51 -10.08 0.51
N ASP A 118 3.27 -9.52 1.68
CA ASP A 118 3.96 -8.31 2.16
C ASP A 118 5.39 -8.56 2.69
N GLY A 119 5.77 -9.83 2.92
CA GLY A 119 7.07 -10.24 3.46
C GLY A 119 7.04 -10.57 4.95
N SER A 120 5.85 -10.80 5.53
CA SER A 120 5.71 -11.41 6.85
C SER A 120 6.42 -12.78 6.91
N PRO A 121 7.15 -13.11 7.98
CA PRO A 121 7.88 -14.37 8.11
C PRO A 121 6.98 -15.60 8.18
N MET A 122 5.71 -15.45 8.48
CA MET A 122 4.73 -16.55 8.61
C MET A 122 4.38 -17.22 7.27
N TYR A 123 4.54 -16.53 6.14
CA TYR A 123 4.10 -17.04 4.84
C TYR A 123 5.04 -18.04 4.17
N PRO A 124 6.38 -17.86 4.14
CA PRO A 124 7.25 -18.67 3.29
C PRO A 124 7.15 -20.16 3.53
N GLN A 125 7.15 -20.59 4.81
CA GLN A 125 7.05 -22.00 5.17
C GLN A 125 5.64 -22.55 4.86
N ALA A 126 4.60 -21.83 5.23
CA ALA A 126 3.22 -22.22 4.99
C ALA A 126 2.91 -22.36 3.48
N ILE A 127 3.46 -21.51 2.64
CA ILE A 127 3.30 -21.59 1.17
C ILE A 127 3.91 -22.88 0.65
N VAL A 128 5.16 -23.20 1.03
CA VAL A 128 5.85 -24.42 0.59
C VAL A 128 5.17 -25.68 1.10
N GLU A 129 4.72 -25.69 2.36
CA GLU A 129 4.07 -26.86 2.97
C GLU A 129 2.72 -27.17 2.33
N VAL A 130 1.92 -26.15 2.02
CA VAL A 130 0.54 -26.34 1.53
C VAL A 130 0.48 -26.44 0.02
N PHE A 131 1.20 -25.59 -0.70
CA PHE A 131 1.09 -25.49 -2.16
C PHE A 131 2.27 -26.11 -2.91
N GLY A 132 3.33 -26.53 -2.18
CA GLY A 132 4.55 -27.03 -2.79
C GLY A 132 5.40 -25.93 -3.46
N PRO A 133 6.13 -26.24 -4.52
CA PRO A 133 7.03 -25.33 -5.19
C PRO A 133 6.24 -24.36 -6.09
N VAL A 134 5.70 -23.30 -5.52
CA VAL A 134 5.04 -22.19 -6.24
C VAL A 134 5.86 -20.93 -6.16
N GLU A 135 5.73 -20.06 -7.17
CA GLU A 135 6.45 -18.79 -7.22
C GLU A 135 5.98 -17.86 -6.08
N HIS A 136 6.90 -17.50 -5.18
CA HIS A 136 6.62 -16.61 -4.06
C HIS A 136 7.25 -15.23 -4.29
N GLN A 137 6.41 -14.27 -4.62
CA GLN A 137 6.75 -12.85 -4.82
C GLN A 137 6.56 -12.07 -3.53
N LEU A 138 7.58 -11.35 -3.07
CA LEU A 138 7.39 -10.32 -2.06
C LEU A 138 6.93 -9.01 -2.71
N CYS A 139 5.95 -8.38 -2.10
CA CYS A 139 5.36 -7.14 -2.61
C CYS A 139 6.43 -6.05 -2.77
N GLN A 140 6.68 -5.65 -4.01
CA GLN A 140 7.63 -4.61 -4.38
C GLN A 140 7.38 -3.31 -3.59
N PHE A 141 6.11 -2.94 -3.38
CA PHE A 141 5.74 -1.73 -2.67
C PHE A 141 6.26 -1.72 -1.22
N HIS A 142 6.15 -2.84 -0.50
CA HIS A 142 6.63 -2.95 0.88
C HIS A 142 8.16 -2.83 0.96
N ILE A 143 8.88 -3.48 0.06
CA ILE A 143 10.34 -3.36 0.00
C ILE A 143 10.78 -1.91 -0.32
N LEU A 144 10.16 -1.28 -1.30
CA LEU A 144 10.45 0.12 -1.64
C LEU A 144 10.07 1.08 -0.51
N ALA A 145 8.97 0.83 0.21
CA ALA A 145 8.57 1.64 1.35
C ALA A 145 9.60 1.57 2.50
N GLU A 146 10.16 0.39 2.79
CA GLU A 146 11.22 0.24 3.78
C GLU A 146 12.51 0.98 3.39
N LEU A 147 12.94 0.85 2.14
CA LEU A 147 14.09 1.59 1.63
C LEU A 147 13.87 3.10 1.63
N THR A 148 12.67 3.54 1.26
CA THR A 148 12.26 4.95 1.32
C THR A 148 12.36 5.49 2.75
N LYS A 149 11.83 4.78 3.73
CA LYS A 149 11.94 5.15 5.15
C LYS A 149 13.40 5.27 5.59
N ALA A 150 14.25 4.34 5.18
CA ALA A 150 15.68 4.35 5.51
C ALA A 150 16.39 5.57 4.89
N VAL A 151 16.13 5.90 3.62
CA VAL A 151 16.72 7.07 2.95
C VAL A 151 16.27 8.37 3.60
N ILE A 152 14.98 8.53 3.90
CA ILE A 152 14.46 9.72 4.60
C ILE A 152 15.10 9.88 5.99
N LYS A 153 15.29 8.77 6.72
CA LYS A 153 16.00 8.76 8.00
C LYS A 153 17.46 9.24 7.85
N ALA A 154 18.16 8.81 6.80
CA ALA A 154 19.53 9.24 6.51
C ALA A 154 19.60 10.75 6.18
N VAL A 155 18.68 11.26 5.37
CA VAL A 155 18.58 12.70 5.10
C VAL A 155 18.38 13.50 6.39
N ALA A 156 17.49 13.02 7.27
CA ALA A 156 17.26 13.64 8.58
C ALA A 156 18.51 13.59 9.48
N GLN A 157 19.31 12.54 9.40
CA GLN A 157 20.57 12.42 10.14
C GLN A 157 21.61 13.44 9.65
N VAL A 158 21.81 13.56 8.34
CA VAL A 158 22.70 14.59 7.75
C VAL A 158 22.25 15.99 8.15
N ARG A 159 20.95 16.26 8.16
CA ARG A 159 20.40 17.54 8.62
C ARG A 159 20.73 17.82 10.09
N ARG A 160 20.64 16.80 10.97
CA ARG A 160 21.04 16.94 12.39
C ARG A 160 22.53 17.21 12.53
N GLN A 161 23.38 16.55 11.75
CA GLN A 161 24.82 16.79 11.74
C GLN A 161 25.12 18.24 11.32
N LEU A 162 24.51 18.74 10.24
CA LEU A 162 24.65 20.13 9.80
C LEU A 162 24.21 21.12 10.89
N LYS A 163 23.14 20.83 11.64
CA LYS A 163 22.72 21.67 12.77
C LYS A 163 23.78 21.71 13.87
N GLY A 164 24.46 20.60 14.13
CA GLY A 164 25.56 20.53 15.12
C GLY A 164 26.82 21.32 14.72
N THR A 165 27.01 21.57 13.40
CA THR A 165 28.16 22.37 12.89
C THR A 165 27.86 23.85 12.78
N LEU A 166 26.69 24.33 13.21
CA LEU A 166 26.37 25.76 13.16
C LEU A 166 27.29 26.57 14.07
N PRO A 167 27.90 27.67 13.57
CA PRO A 167 28.74 28.51 14.38
C PRO A 167 27.98 29.13 15.56
N ARG A 168 28.63 29.13 16.74
CA ARG A 168 28.16 29.87 17.91
C ARG A 168 28.87 31.19 17.96
N PHE A 169 28.14 32.28 18.19
CA PHE A 169 28.71 33.63 18.31
C PHE A 169 28.86 33.96 19.79
N GLY A 170 30.03 34.51 20.14
CA GLY A 170 30.23 35.17 21.42
C GLY A 170 29.50 36.53 21.48
N ARG A 171 29.31 37.05 22.70
CA ARG A 171 28.79 38.41 22.90
C ARG A 171 29.92 39.41 22.56
N GLY A 172 29.58 40.45 21.78
CA GLY A 172 30.54 41.52 21.47
C GLY A 172 30.28 42.21 20.12
N ARG A 173 31.06 43.26 19.79
CA ARG A 173 30.91 44.02 18.55
C ARG A 173 31.17 43.12 17.33
N PRO A 174 30.36 43.17 16.26
CA PRO A 174 30.56 42.40 15.05
C PRO A 174 31.87 42.72 14.34
N SER A 175 32.81 41.79 14.36
CA SER A 175 34.06 41.88 13.57
C SER A 175 33.83 41.45 12.11
N ARG A 176 34.80 41.71 11.22
CA ARG A 176 34.75 41.18 9.82
C ARG A 176 34.69 39.66 9.78
N ALA A 177 35.37 38.99 10.71
CA ALA A 177 35.33 37.53 10.87
C ALA A 177 33.92 37.07 11.28
N ASN A 178 33.30 37.73 12.26
CA ASN A 178 31.94 37.41 12.72
C ASN A 178 30.90 37.61 11.61
N ARG A 179 31.06 38.62 10.75
CA ARG A 179 30.17 38.81 9.58
C ARG A 179 30.26 37.66 8.58
N ARG A 180 31.47 37.14 8.30
CA ARG A 180 31.67 35.94 7.45
C ARG A 180 31.06 34.69 8.08
N LEU A 181 31.22 34.48 9.38
CA LEU A 181 30.62 33.39 10.12
C LEU A 181 29.09 33.47 10.13
N ALA A 182 28.51 34.67 10.26
CA ALA A 182 27.07 34.90 10.19
C ALA A 182 26.49 34.53 8.82
N ALA A 183 27.16 34.95 7.74
CA ALA A 183 26.76 34.58 6.38
C ALA A 183 26.81 33.04 6.16
N ARG A 184 27.88 32.39 6.67
CA ARG A 184 28.03 30.93 6.63
C ARG A 184 26.96 30.23 7.44
N LYS A 185 26.61 30.75 8.63
CA LYS A 185 25.51 30.23 9.46
C LYS A 185 24.20 30.30 8.70
N LYS A 186 23.82 31.47 8.17
CA LYS A 186 22.58 31.68 7.40
C LYS A 186 22.51 30.73 6.21
N HIS A 187 23.60 30.54 5.47
CA HIS A 187 23.65 29.58 4.36
C HIS A 187 23.41 28.13 4.82
N THR A 188 23.99 27.70 5.96
CA THR A 188 23.82 26.38 6.51
C THR A 188 22.40 26.19 7.04
N GLU A 189 21.83 27.19 7.71
CA GLU A 189 20.43 27.18 8.17
C GLU A 189 19.46 27.01 7.00
N GLN A 190 19.65 27.78 5.92
CA GLN A 190 18.84 27.63 4.71
C GLN A 190 18.96 26.23 4.12
N LYS A 191 20.15 25.66 4.07
CA LYS A 191 20.36 24.28 3.61
C LYS A 191 19.65 23.25 4.47
N ILE A 192 19.60 23.45 5.80
CA ILE A 192 18.85 22.59 6.74
C ILE A 192 17.35 22.65 6.45
N VAL A 193 16.81 23.83 6.18
CA VAL A 193 15.40 24.04 5.79
C VAL A 193 15.13 23.37 4.44
N ASP A 194 15.94 23.65 3.42
CA ASP A 194 15.80 23.08 2.08
C ASP A 194 15.81 21.55 2.10
N LEU A 195 16.69 20.92 2.90
CA LEU A 195 16.75 19.47 3.08
C LEU A 195 15.48 18.89 3.76
N PHE A 196 14.80 19.67 4.58
CA PHE A 196 13.55 19.26 5.20
C PHE A 196 12.37 19.36 4.22
N GLU A 197 12.23 20.50 3.56
CA GLU A 197 11.12 20.76 2.64
C GLU A 197 11.16 19.83 1.43
N HIS A 198 12.36 19.63 0.89
CA HIS A 198 12.56 18.84 -0.33
C HIS A 198 13.01 17.39 -0.10
N ARG A 199 12.84 16.84 1.13
CA ARG A 199 13.28 15.47 1.46
C ARG A 199 12.66 14.40 0.57
N HIS A 200 11.43 14.63 0.08
CA HIS A 200 10.73 13.71 -0.81
C HIS A 200 11.45 13.50 -2.15
N LEU A 201 12.24 14.48 -2.62
CA LEU A 201 13.00 14.36 -3.87
C LEU A 201 14.07 13.27 -3.84
N PHE A 202 14.50 12.85 -2.64
CA PHE A 202 15.48 11.75 -2.52
C PHE A 202 14.88 10.38 -2.82
N VAL A 203 13.56 10.26 -2.75
CA VAL A 203 12.83 8.98 -2.87
C VAL A 203 11.74 8.99 -3.94
N GLN A 204 11.50 10.10 -4.59
CA GLN A 204 10.54 10.20 -5.69
C GLN A 204 11.10 9.50 -6.94
N HIS A 205 10.33 8.59 -7.57
CA HIS A 205 10.80 7.79 -8.71
C HIS A 205 11.18 8.67 -9.91
N HIS A 206 10.29 9.50 -10.38
CA HIS A 206 10.54 10.41 -11.51
C HIS A 206 10.64 11.85 -11.02
N LEU A 207 11.73 12.52 -11.39
CA LEU A 207 11.95 13.93 -11.10
C LEU A 207 11.82 14.77 -12.36
N THR A 208 11.09 15.87 -12.27
CA THR A 208 11.08 16.89 -13.32
C THR A 208 12.45 17.60 -13.41
N ALA A 209 12.72 18.29 -14.51
CA ALA A 209 13.95 19.05 -14.67
C ALA A 209 14.15 20.10 -13.55
N ALA A 210 13.07 20.77 -13.13
CA ALA A 210 13.07 21.73 -12.03
C ALA A 210 13.42 21.06 -10.69
N GLN A 211 12.84 19.89 -10.40
CA GLN A 211 13.12 19.10 -9.20
C GLN A 211 14.57 18.61 -9.19
N GLN A 212 15.11 18.16 -10.33
CA GLN A 212 16.52 17.77 -10.46
C GLN A 212 17.45 18.95 -10.19
N LYS A 213 17.14 20.15 -10.71
CA LYS A 213 17.89 21.38 -10.44
C LYS A 213 17.89 21.71 -8.95
N THR A 214 16.73 21.62 -8.30
CA THR A 214 16.58 21.81 -6.85
C THR A 214 17.43 20.81 -6.08
N LEU A 215 17.34 19.53 -6.42
CA LEU A 215 18.09 18.45 -5.76
C LEU A 215 19.62 18.67 -5.88
N ARG A 216 20.12 19.06 -7.06
CA ARG A 216 21.54 19.40 -7.27
C ARG A 216 21.96 20.56 -6.37
N ARG A 217 21.12 21.59 -6.23
CA ARG A 217 21.39 22.76 -5.38
C ARG A 217 21.51 22.36 -3.91
N ILE A 218 20.53 21.64 -3.37
CA ILE A 218 20.48 21.28 -1.94
C ILE A 218 21.57 20.26 -1.56
N THR A 219 22.00 19.41 -2.50
CA THR A 219 23.06 18.41 -2.27
C THR A 219 24.47 18.91 -2.54
N ARG A 220 24.63 20.20 -2.92
CA ARG A 220 25.96 20.80 -3.15
C ARG A 220 26.79 20.72 -1.86
N GLY A 221 28.00 20.10 -1.94
CA GLY A 221 28.85 19.85 -0.78
C GLY A 221 28.42 18.70 0.14
N LEU A 222 27.43 17.91 -0.26
CA LEU A 222 26.92 16.75 0.48
C LEU A 222 26.98 15.47 -0.38
N PRO A 223 28.18 14.90 -0.61
CA PRO A 223 28.37 13.77 -1.53
C PRO A 223 27.58 12.54 -1.10
N ALA A 224 27.46 12.29 0.20
CA ALA A 224 26.67 11.16 0.73
C ALA A 224 25.20 11.22 0.29
N LEU A 225 24.58 12.41 0.28
CA LEU A 225 23.19 12.58 -0.15
C LEU A 225 23.03 12.38 -1.67
N ARG A 226 24.01 12.81 -2.46
CA ARG A 226 24.02 12.53 -3.91
C ARG A 226 24.10 11.02 -4.18
N THR A 227 24.98 10.34 -3.45
CA THR A 227 25.13 8.88 -3.55
C THR A 227 23.82 8.16 -3.13
N LEU A 228 23.17 8.59 -2.06
CA LEU A 228 21.84 8.05 -1.65
C LEU A 228 20.82 8.18 -2.77
N ARG A 229 20.74 9.35 -3.41
CA ARG A 229 19.81 9.54 -4.53
C ARG A 229 20.14 8.60 -5.70
N GLN A 230 21.40 8.49 -6.09
CA GLN A 230 21.82 7.58 -7.16
C GLN A 230 21.49 6.11 -6.85
N ILE A 231 21.67 5.70 -5.60
CA ILE A 231 21.29 4.35 -5.14
C ILE A 231 19.78 4.14 -5.31
N MET A 232 18.95 5.11 -4.92
CA MET A 232 17.50 4.99 -5.11
C MET A 232 17.11 4.91 -6.60
N ASP A 233 17.76 5.67 -7.47
CA ASP A 233 17.55 5.56 -8.92
C ASP A 233 17.93 4.17 -9.46
N GLU A 234 19.01 3.57 -8.96
CA GLU A 234 19.42 2.21 -9.30
C GLU A 234 18.44 1.16 -8.75
N VAL A 235 17.94 1.35 -7.52
CA VAL A 235 16.90 0.49 -6.92
C VAL A 235 15.64 0.48 -7.78
N TYR A 236 15.14 1.63 -8.21
CA TYR A 236 13.96 1.66 -9.08
C TYR A 236 14.17 0.93 -10.41
N ARG A 237 15.39 0.96 -10.95
CA ARG A 237 15.74 0.23 -12.18
C ARG A 237 15.82 -1.29 -12.01
N LEU A 238 15.96 -1.80 -10.79
CA LEU A 238 15.89 -3.25 -10.53
C LEU A 238 14.47 -3.79 -10.77
N PHE A 239 13.46 -2.98 -10.48
CA PHE A 239 12.04 -3.33 -10.61
C PHE A 239 11.44 -2.98 -11.98
N ASP A 240 12.26 -2.64 -12.97
CA ASP A 240 11.77 -2.46 -14.34
C ASP A 240 11.44 -3.84 -14.95
N ARG A 241 10.18 -4.08 -15.27
CA ARG A 241 9.67 -5.33 -15.83
C ARG A 241 10.34 -5.76 -17.16
N ARG A 242 11.00 -4.83 -17.83
CA ARG A 242 11.82 -5.12 -19.02
C ARG A 242 13.20 -5.71 -18.68
N CYS A 243 13.58 -5.71 -17.40
CA CYS A 243 14.84 -6.27 -16.94
C CYS A 243 14.69 -7.79 -16.81
N ARG A 244 15.66 -8.56 -17.30
CA ARG A 244 15.73 -10.00 -17.01
C ARG A 244 16.25 -10.19 -15.60
N THR A 245 15.83 -11.27 -14.93
CA THR A 245 16.21 -11.59 -13.55
C THR A 245 17.69 -11.62 -13.34
N ASP A 246 18.45 -12.34 -14.19
CA ASP A 246 19.92 -12.39 -14.12
C ASP A 246 20.55 -10.99 -14.16
N THR A 247 20.02 -10.12 -15.04
CA THR A 247 20.47 -8.74 -15.15
C THR A 247 20.14 -7.93 -13.91
N ALA A 248 18.95 -8.13 -13.34
CA ALA A 248 18.53 -7.46 -12.11
C ALA A 248 19.38 -7.92 -10.92
N LEU A 249 19.65 -9.21 -10.78
CA LEU A 249 20.52 -9.76 -9.73
C LEU A 249 21.96 -9.26 -9.87
N ALA A 250 22.51 -9.21 -11.09
CA ALA A 250 23.84 -8.65 -11.36
C ALA A 250 23.90 -7.14 -11.02
N LYS A 251 22.85 -6.38 -11.31
CA LYS A 251 22.72 -4.97 -10.89
C LYS A 251 22.65 -4.85 -9.37
N LEU A 252 21.88 -5.70 -8.70
CA LEU A 252 21.76 -5.73 -7.24
C LEU A 252 23.11 -6.05 -6.59
N ALA A 253 23.83 -7.03 -7.09
CA ALA A 253 25.17 -7.38 -6.59
C ALA A 253 26.17 -6.21 -6.74
N ARG A 254 26.12 -5.48 -7.85
CA ARG A 254 26.92 -4.26 -8.05
C ARG A 254 26.53 -3.15 -7.08
N LEU A 255 25.23 -2.96 -6.88
CA LEU A 255 24.69 -1.98 -5.95
C LEU A 255 25.11 -2.28 -4.50
N ARG A 256 25.00 -3.53 -4.07
CA ARG A 256 25.46 -4.01 -2.75
C ARG A 256 26.96 -3.74 -2.55
N ARG A 257 27.81 -4.05 -3.53
CA ARG A 257 29.26 -3.75 -3.49
C ARG A 257 29.54 -2.26 -3.38
N ARG A 258 28.80 -1.42 -4.10
CA ARG A 258 28.91 0.04 -4.02
C ARG A 258 28.51 0.57 -2.63
N VAL A 259 27.40 0.11 -2.09
CA VAL A 259 26.90 0.53 -0.76
C VAL A 259 27.88 0.07 0.35
N SER A 260 28.48 -1.11 0.22
CA SER A 260 29.42 -1.65 1.21
C SER A 260 30.68 -0.80 1.39
N ARG A 261 31.08 -0.03 0.37
CA ARG A 261 32.23 0.89 0.45
C ARG A 261 31.98 2.10 1.37
N PHE A 262 30.72 2.36 1.72
CA PHE A 262 30.32 3.49 2.56
C PHE A 262 29.68 3.00 3.86
N LYS A 263 30.49 2.91 4.96
CA LYS A 263 30.02 2.38 6.26
C LYS A 263 28.67 2.96 6.71
N GLY A 264 28.51 4.29 6.67
CA GLY A 264 27.27 4.96 7.07
C GLY A 264 26.06 4.63 6.17
N LEU A 265 26.28 4.46 4.86
CA LEU A 265 25.23 4.06 3.93
C LEU A 265 24.85 2.59 4.10
N ARG A 266 25.80 1.70 4.38
CA ARG A 266 25.54 0.27 4.63
C ARG A 266 24.59 0.08 5.81
N GLN A 267 24.81 0.78 6.93
CA GLN A 267 23.89 0.73 8.07
C GLN A 267 22.49 1.25 7.72
N THR A 268 22.43 2.35 6.99
CA THR A 268 21.14 2.96 6.58
C THR A 268 20.38 2.08 5.59
N LEU A 269 21.08 1.49 4.64
CA LEU A 269 20.49 0.72 3.55
C LEU A 269 20.64 -0.80 3.78
N GLY A 270 20.69 -1.25 5.04
CA GLY A 270 20.81 -2.67 5.41
C GLY A 270 19.80 -3.59 4.72
N LYS A 271 18.61 -3.07 4.44
CA LYS A 271 17.56 -3.79 3.70
C LYS A 271 17.93 -4.17 2.26
N LEU A 272 18.91 -3.50 1.62
CA LEU A 272 19.45 -3.94 0.33
C LEU A 272 20.18 -5.28 0.39
N PHE A 273 20.62 -5.68 1.59
CA PHE A 273 21.32 -6.94 1.82
C PHE A 273 20.39 -8.07 2.28
N SER A 274 19.11 -7.77 2.45
CA SER A 274 18.11 -8.77 2.80
C SER A 274 17.85 -9.70 1.60
N PRO A 275 17.70 -11.02 1.81
CA PRO A 275 17.25 -11.95 0.78
C PRO A 275 15.84 -11.62 0.27
N ASN A 276 15.05 -10.91 1.05
CA ASN A 276 13.72 -10.44 0.65
C ASN A 276 13.72 -9.55 -0.58
N LEU A 277 14.83 -8.81 -0.83
CA LEU A 277 14.93 -8.00 -2.04
C LEU A 277 15.04 -8.88 -3.30
N GLU A 278 15.70 -10.02 -3.23
CA GLU A 278 15.78 -10.98 -4.33
C GLU A 278 14.42 -11.62 -4.60
N LYS A 279 13.72 -12.04 -3.55
CA LYS A 279 12.35 -12.56 -3.63
C LYS A 279 11.36 -11.52 -4.18
N ALA A 280 11.65 -10.23 -4.02
CA ALA A 280 10.82 -9.17 -4.61
C ALA A 280 11.07 -8.98 -6.12
N LEU A 281 12.02 -9.70 -6.72
CA LEU A 281 12.31 -9.69 -8.15
C LEU A 281 11.76 -10.94 -8.89
N THR A 282 11.14 -11.89 -8.18
CA THR A 282 10.56 -13.13 -8.76
C THR A 282 9.60 -12.84 -9.92
N PHE A 283 8.86 -11.73 -9.88
CA PHE A 283 7.95 -11.30 -10.94
C PHE A 283 8.62 -11.04 -12.31
N LEU A 284 9.95 -10.97 -12.36
CA LEU A 284 10.71 -10.80 -13.60
C LEU A 284 10.79 -12.10 -14.40
N ASP A 285 10.70 -13.25 -13.72
CA ASP A 285 10.74 -14.58 -14.34
C ASP A 285 9.36 -14.96 -14.92
N ASP A 286 8.28 -14.46 -14.31
CA ASP A 286 6.93 -14.70 -14.75
C ASP A 286 6.18 -13.39 -15.03
N SER A 287 5.92 -13.13 -16.31
CA SER A 287 5.21 -11.93 -16.78
C SER A 287 3.78 -11.81 -16.24
N LEU A 288 3.18 -12.93 -15.83
CA LEU A 288 1.83 -12.98 -15.29
C LEU A 288 1.78 -12.78 -13.78
N LEU A 289 2.90 -13.00 -13.07
CA LEU A 289 2.99 -12.81 -11.63
C LEU A 289 2.95 -11.31 -11.28
N PRO A 290 1.97 -10.85 -10.48
CA PRO A 290 1.92 -9.46 -10.07
C PRO A 290 3.05 -9.11 -9.09
N ALA A 291 3.79 -8.03 -9.36
CA ALA A 291 4.88 -7.54 -8.51
C ALA A 291 4.40 -6.96 -7.16
N THR A 292 3.09 -6.73 -7.00
CA THR A 292 2.51 -6.06 -5.82
C THR A 292 1.25 -6.76 -5.34
N SER A 293 0.95 -6.64 -4.05
CA SER A 293 -0.27 -7.10 -3.40
C SER A 293 -1.42 -6.07 -3.46
N ASN A 294 -1.45 -5.22 -4.49
CA ASN A 294 -2.45 -4.14 -4.60
C ASN A 294 -3.91 -4.63 -4.57
N ALA A 295 -4.16 -5.86 -5.00
CA ALA A 295 -5.49 -6.44 -4.99
C ALA A 295 -6.03 -6.60 -3.56
N VAL A 296 -5.26 -7.20 -2.66
CA VAL A 296 -5.65 -7.38 -1.26
C VAL A 296 -5.61 -6.05 -0.50
N GLU A 297 -4.61 -5.21 -0.73
CA GLU A 297 -4.52 -3.87 -0.13
C GLU A 297 -5.74 -2.98 -0.45
N ARG A 298 -6.32 -3.13 -1.63
CA ARG A 298 -7.55 -2.41 -2.01
C ARG A 298 -8.72 -2.79 -1.11
N GLY A 299 -8.92 -4.08 -0.82
CA GLY A 299 -9.94 -4.57 0.09
C GLY A 299 -9.70 -4.07 1.53
N ASN A 300 -8.46 -4.18 1.99
CA ASN A 300 -8.04 -3.72 3.31
C ASN A 300 -8.24 -2.20 3.49
N ARG A 301 -7.98 -1.42 2.44
CA ARG A 301 -8.22 0.04 2.45
C ARG A 301 -9.70 0.38 2.56
N ARG A 302 -10.60 -0.37 1.88
CA ARG A 302 -12.06 -0.19 2.01
C ARG A 302 -12.51 -0.45 3.44
N HIS A 303 -12.07 -1.55 4.03
CA HIS A 303 -12.36 -1.89 5.42
C HIS A 303 -11.88 -0.80 6.39
N ARG A 304 -10.61 -0.38 6.30
CA ARG A 304 -10.06 0.71 7.14
C ARG A 304 -10.84 2.02 7.01
N LYS A 305 -11.32 2.37 5.80
CA LYS A 305 -12.15 3.57 5.60
C LYS A 305 -13.51 3.43 6.30
N MET A 306 -14.15 2.28 6.21
CA MET A 306 -15.41 2.01 6.87
C MET A 306 -15.25 2.08 8.40
N GLN A 307 -14.23 1.51 8.95
CA GLN A 307 -13.94 1.52 10.39
C GLN A 307 -13.67 2.92 10.97
N LYS A 308 -13.30 3.88 10.13
CA LYS A 308 -13.13 5.29 10.51
C LYS A 308 -14.45 6.08 10.50
N THR A 309 -15.58 5.48 10.16
CA THR A 309 -16.89 6.12 10.10
C THR A 309 -17.76 5.76 11.31
N VAL A 310 -18.92 6.39 11.43
CA VAL A 310 -19.94 6.04 12.44
C VAL A 310 -20.52 4.64 12.27
N TYR A 311 -20.36 4.05 11.08
CA TYR A 311 -20.82 2.68 10.75
C TYR A 311 -19.76 1.60 11.05
N ARG A 312 -18.77 1.92 11.85
CA ARG A 312 -17.74 0.96 12.27
C ARG A 312 -18.34 -0.26 12.96
N VAL A 313 -17.80 -1.42 12.67
CA VAL A 313 -18.12 -2.68 13.33
C VAL A 313 -17.09 -3.02 14.38
N ARG A 314 -17.47 -3.70 15.48
CA ARG A 314 -16.60 -3.89 16.64
C ARG A 314 -16.52 -5.33 17.15
N THR A 315 -17.16 -6.25 16.48
CA THR A 315 -17.17 -7.68 16.88
C THR A 315 -16.77 -8.53 15.70
N GLY A 316 -16.09 -9.66 15.96
CA GLY A 316 -15.65 -10.60 14.93
C GLY A 316 -16.77 -10.99 13.96
N PRO A 317 -17.94 -11.45 14.45
CA PRO A 317 -19.06 -11.78 13.58
C PRO A 317 -19.54 -10.64 12.67
N HIS A 318 -19.61 -9.41 13.19
CA HIS A 318 -20.00 -8.27 12.34
C HIS A 318 -18.92 -7.87 11.33
N ILE A 319 -17.63 -8.04 11.67
CA ILE A 319 -16.52 -7.85 10.71
C ILE A 319 -16.65 -8.87 9.58
N SER A 320 -16.87 -10.15 9.92
CA SER A 320 -17.07 -11.23 8.96
C SER A 320 -18.25 -10.95 8.02
N GLN A 321 -19.42 -10.64 8.57
CA GLN A 321 -20.63 -10.30 7.82
C GLN A 321 -20.41 -9.10 6.88
N ARG A 322 -19.65 -8.11 7.33
CA ARG A 322 -19.35 -6.94 6.51
C ARG A 322 -18.45 -7.27 5.34
N ILE A 323 -17.43 -8.09 5.56
CA ILE A 323 -16.53 -8.54 4.49
C ILE A 323 -17.32 -9.38 3.48
N ALA A 324 -18.17 -10.28 3.97
CA ALA A 324 -19.08 -11.07 3.14
C ALA A 324 -19.95 -10.19 2.23
N ALA A 325 -20.57 -9.16 2.79
CA ALA A 325 -21.37 -8.22 2.02
C ALA A 325 -20.56 -7.46 0.96
N ASP A 326 -19.32 -7.07 1.26
CA ASP A 326 -18.44 -6.41 0.29
C ASP A 326 -18.00 -7.37 -0.83
N MET A 327 -17.79 -8.67 -0.53
CA MET A 327 -17.47 -9.70 -1.53
C MET A 327 -18.63 -9.92 -2.50
N LEU A 328 -19.86 -10.06 -2.01
CA LEU A 328 -21.05 -10.23 -2.85
C LEU A 328 -21.28 -9.01 -3.76
N ARG A 329 -21.07 -7.79 -3.25
CA ARG A 329 -21.18 -6.56 -4.06
C ARG A 329 -20.10 -6.51 -5.15
N ASP A 330 -18.88 -6.91 -4.83
CA ASP A 330 -17.79 -6.98 -5.82
C ASP A 330 -18.11 -8.04 -6.91
N ALA A 331 -18.75 -9.16 -6.55
CA ALA A 331 -19.16 -10.18 -7.50
C ALA A 331 -20.33 -9.74 -8.43
N GLN A 332 -21.19 -8.85 -7.95
CA GLN A 332 -22.31 -8.29 -8.72
C GLN A 332 -21.91 -7.13 -9.62
N ALA A 333 -20.70 -6.58 -9.46
CA ALA A 333 -20.24 -5.44 -10.21
C ALA A 333 -19.49 -5.88 -11.47
N GLU A 334 -19.89 -5.35 -12.64
CA GLU A 334 -19.30 -5.65 -13.95
C GLU A 334 -17.83 -5.21 -14.08
N GLY A 335 -17.34 -4.40 -13.17
CA GLY A 335 -15.96 -3.95 -13.17
C GLY A 335 -15.62 -2.98 -12.04
N ARG A 336 -14.35 -2.57 -12.01
CA ARG A 336 -13.81 -1.70 -10.95
C ARG A 336 -14.57 -0.37 -10.78
N PHE A 337 -14.96 0.24 -11.90
CA PHE A 337 -15.72 1.49 -11.88
C PHE A 337 -17.10 1.26 -11.29
N GLN A 338 -17.79 0.22 -11.72
CA GLN A 338 -19.12 -0.16 -11.25
C GLN A 338 -19.10 -0.49 -9.76
N THR A 339 -18.11 -1.26 -9.26
CA THR A 339 -17.93 -1.50 -7.81
C THR A 339 -17.82 -0.20 -7.03
N THR A 340 -17.03 0.75 -7.54
CA THR A 340 -16.83 2.06 -6.88
C THR A 340 -18.12 2.87 -6.89
N LEU A 341 -18.83 2.90 -8.00
CA LEU A 341 -20.10 3.60 -8.16
C LEU A 341 -21.18 3.02 -7.22
N THR A 342 -21.33 1.69 -7.20
CA THR A 342 -22.28 1.00 -6.32
C THR A 342 -22.00 1.28 -4.85
N LEU A 343 -20.73 1.32 -4.44
CA LEU A 343 -20.34 1.68 -3.07
C LEU A 343 -20.60 3.15 -2.74
N HIS A 344 -20.51 4.05 -3.72
CA HIS A 344 -20.86 5.46 -3.54
C HIS A 344 -22.38 5.68 -3.46
N LEU A 345 -23.15 5.06 -4.34
CA LEU A 345 -24.60 5.13 -4.33
C LEU A 345 -25.21 4.55 -3.04
N ALA A 346 -24.68 3.44 -2.54
CA ALA A 346 -25.08 2.88 -1.25
C ALA A 346 -24.76 3.77 -0.03
N ARG A 347 -23.99 4.84 -0.20
CA ARG A 347 -23.69 5.83 0.83
C ARG A 347 -24.53 7.09 0.75
N ALA A 348 -25.05 7.39 -0.43
CA ALA A 348 -25.87 8.56 -0.69
C ALA A 348 -27.38 8.35 -0.37
N GLY A 349 -27.81 7.10 -0.21
CA GLY A 349 -29.14 6.69 0.27
C GLY A 349 -29.09 6.17 1.71
#